data_7af7af1e62f207d3757f0b7c0a6f15e2
#
_entry.id   7af7af1e62f207d3757f0b7c0a6f15e2
#
_cell.length_a   1.000
_cell.length_b   1.000
_cell.length_c   1.000
_cell.angle_alpha   90.00
_cell.angle_beta   90.00
_cell.angle_gamma   90.00
#
_symmetry.space_group_name_H-M   'P 1'
#
loop_
_entity.id
_entity.type
_entity.pdbx_description
1 polymer ?
#
loop_
_entity_poly.entity_id
_entity_poly.type
_entity_poly.pdbx_seq_one_letter_code
_entity_poly.pdbx_strand_id
1 'polypeptide(L)'
;DGYVSAHANQARITTFPKDDPEFDPDNIKYSCIRYAPIGISNAMGPSWVDPRSGEILGTDIFVPFNFTAAIQKKLLLTLSAADPEARTTQPSARQIADALTAMVARRAASAFGVMPNYAASSAYPTDSLRSPSFTRENGLAASITDDVFYNIVAQPGDRERGVKLVADALGPYDYLAVEWLYKPVPGAVTPHDEVPELRRLLASKEGDPRCFFAQYASGTYDPRVGAGDLGDD
;
A
#
# COMPACT_ATOMS: atom_id res chain seq x y z
N ASP A 1 -14.83 7.24 8.77
CA ASP A 1 -13.99 7.75 9.86
C ASP A 1 -13.36 6.57 10.58
N GLY A 2 -12.10 6.28 10.27
CA GLY A 2 -11.33 5.18 10.87
C GLY A 2 -10.19 5.73 11.72
N TYR A 3 -9.97 5.12 12.84
CA TYR A 3 -8.89 5.43 13.77
C TYR A 3 -7.87 4.29 13.76
N VAL A 4 -6.58 4.62 13.58
CA VAL A 4 -5.46 3.67 13.68
C VAL A 4 -4.65 4.01 14.92
N SER A 5 -4.68 3.13 15.91
CA SER A 5 -3.80 3.24 17.07
C SER A 5 -2.59 2.32 16.87
N ALA A 6 -1.41 2.92 16.75
CA ALA A 6 -0.15 2.20 16.74
C ALA A 6 0.42 2.17 18.17
N HIS A 7 -0.04 1.26 19.00
CA HIS A 7 0.66 0.91 20.23
C HIS A 7 1.25 -0.48 20.06
N ALA A 8 2.56 -0.53 20.09
CA ALA A 8 3.42 -1.72 20.19
C ALA A 8 2.72 -3.03 19.80
N ASN A 9 2.86 -3.46 18.56
CA ASN A 9 2.44 -4.75 18.01
C ASN A 9 0.95 -4.95 17.65
N GLN A 10 0.08 -3.93 17.72
CA GLN A 10 -1.32 -4.06 17.29
C GLN A 10 -1.82 -2.77 16.62
N ALA A 11 -1.51 -2.60 15.35
CA ALA A 11 -2.23 -1.61 14.55
C ALA A 11 -3.69 -2.06 14.42
N ARG A 12 -4.62 -1.24 14.87
CA ARG A 12 -6.05 -1.52 14.84
C ARG A 12 -6.79 -0.33 14.25
N ILE A 13 -7.53 -0.57 13.18
CA ILE A 13 -8.47 0.40 12.64
C ILE A 13 -9.77 0.29 13.44
N THR A 14 -10.19 1.39 14.03
CA THR A 14 -11.45 1.49 14.77
C THR A 14 -12.32 2.58 14.15
N THR A 15 -13.58 2.59 14.50
CA THR A 15 -14.48 3.70 14.17
C THR A 15 -14.13 4.91 15.03
N PHE A 16 -14.47 6.10 14.53
CA PHE A 16 -14.37 7.37 15.24
C PHE A 16 -14.98 7.26 16.65
N PRO A 17 -14.26 7.64 17.72
CA PRO A 17 -14.75 7.57 19.09
C PRO A 17 -15.76 8.70 19.38
N LYS A 18 -17.02 8.48 19.00
CA LYS A 18 -18.08 9.48 19.10
C LYS A 18 -18.37 9.95 20.53
N ASP A 19 -18.07 9.09 21.50
CA ASP A 19 -18.37 9.30 22.92
C ASP A 19 -17.16 9.73 23.75
N ASP A 20 -16.02 10.03 23.12
CA ASP A 20 -14.84 10.55 23.79
C ASP A 20 -14.78 12.07 23.63
N PRO A 21 -15.09 12.86 24.69
CA PRO A 21 -15.07 14.32 24.63
C PRO A 21 -13.66 14.90 24.46
N GLU A 22 -12.62 14.11 24.73
CA GLU A 22 -11.22 14.51 24.57
C GLU A 22 -10.64 14.15 23.21
N PHE A 23 -11.42 13.44 22.38
CA PHE A 23 -10.96 13.11 21.05
C PHE A 23 -10.90 14.36 20.16
N ASP A 24 -9.69 14.68 19.77
CA ASP A 24 -9.40 15.70 18.78
C ASP A 24 -8.58 15.07 17.65
N PRO A 25 -9.10 15.05 16.41
CA PRO A 25 -8.36 14.51 15.27
C PRO A 25 -7.05 15.27 14.98
N ASP A 26 -6.90 16.50 15.45
CA ASP A 26 -5.67 17.28 15.31
C ASP A 26 -4.63 16.99 16.42
N ASN A 27 -4.99 16.17 17.39
CA ASN A 27 -4.08 15.75 18.44
C ASN A 27 -3.16 14.63 17.91
N ILE A 28 -1.84 14.86 17.97
CA ILE A 28 -0.80 13.91 17.53
C ILE A 28 -0.89 12.52 18.16
N LYS A 29 -1.61 12.38 19.27
CA LYS A 29 -1.90 11.11 19.93
C LYS A 29 -2.71 10.15 19.04
N TYR A 30 -3.44 10.68 18.07
CA TYR A 30 -4.33 9.93 17.20
C TYR A 30 -3.82 9.96 15.76
N SER A 31 -3.87 8.82 15.08
CA SER A 31 -3.65 8.72 13.64
C SER A 31 -4.99 8.53 12.95
N CYS A 32 -5.33 9.39 12.00
CA CYS A 32 -6.67 9.46 11.45
C CYS A 32 -6.70 9.27 9.93
N ILE A 33 -7.78 8.67 9.42
CA ILE A 33 -8.14 8.74 8.00
C ILE A 33 -9.17 9.84 7.84
N ARG A 34 -8.84 10.87 7.05
CA ARG A 34 -9.66 12.09 6.91
C ARG A 34 -10.07 12.33 5.46
N TYR A 35 -11.31 12.70 5.27
CA TYR A 35 -11.73 13.30 4.01
C TYR A 35 -11.21 14.74 3.92
N ALA A 36 -10.58 15.08 2.81
CA ALA A 36 -10.03 16.41 2.56
C ALA A 36 -10.71 17.05 1.33
N PRO A 37 -11.42 18.18 1.48
CA PRO A 37 -12.07 18.86 0.36
C PRO A 37 -11.04 19.71 -0.43
N ILE A 38 -9.96 19.07 -0.87
CA ILE A 38 -8.88 19.70 -1.64
C ILE A 38 -8.84 19.17 -3.07
N GLY A 39 -8.41 20.01 -4.02
CA GLY A 39 -8.46 19.74 -5.45
C GLY A 39 -7.37 18.84 -6.00
N ILE A 40 -6.64 18.12 -5.15
CA ILE A 40 -5.64 17.14 -5.58
C ILE A 40 -6.29 15.78 -5.84
N SER A 41 -5.68 14.96 -6.69
CA SER A 41 -6.19 13.64 -7.08
C SER A 41 -5.55 12.49 -6.32
N ASN A 42 -4.47 12.73 -5.58
CA ASN A 42 -3.73 11.70 -4.85
C ASN A 42 -3.92 11.85 -3.34
N ALA A 43 -4.06 10.73 -2.63
CA ALA A 43 -4.08 10.74 -1.17
C ALA A 43 -2.70 11.06 -0.61
N MET A 44 -2.66 11.77 0.51
CA MET A 44 -1.43 12.06 1.25
C MET A 44 -1.48 11.38 2.62
N GLY A 45 -0.32 10.94 3.09
CA GLY A 45 -0.16 10.34 4.42
C GLY A 45 1.08 10.91 5.12
N PRO A 46 1.04 12.20 5.55
CA PRO A 46 2.13 12.76 6.33
C PRO A 46 2.28 12.05 7.66
N SER A 47 3.54 11.88 8.10
CA SER A 47 3.87 11.36 9.42
C SER A 47 4.61 12.43 10.24
N TRP A 48 4.30 12.47 11.53
CA TRP A 48 5.04 13.28 12.50
C TRP A 48 6.08 12.40 13.15
N VAL A 49 7.33 12.79 13.03
CA VAL A 49 8.47 12.00 13.48
C VAL A 49 9.19 12.74 14.61
N ASP A 50 9.53 12.04 15.69
CA ASP A 50 10.42 12.58 16.72
C ASP A 50 11.83 12.78 16.12
N PRO A 51 12.33 14.02 16.03
CA PRO A 51 13.62 14.29 15.40
C PRO A 51 14.82 13.71 16.15
N ARG A 52 14.63 13.28 17.39
CA ARG A 52 15.70 12.71 18.22
C ARG A 52 15.86 11.20 17.99
N SER A 53 14.77 10.49 17.76
CA SER A 53 14.74 9.03 17.68
C SER A 53 14.40 8.51 16.30
N GLY A 54 13.72 9.32 15.46
CA GLY A 54 13.11 8.85 14.22
C GLY A 54 11.79 8.11 14.40
N GLU A 55 11.27 8.05 15.63
CA GLU A 55 10.00 7.41 15.94
C GLU A 55 8.83 8.13 15.29
N ILE A 56 7.94 7.39 14.62
CA ILE A 56 6.70 7.94 14.08
C ILE A 56 5.71 8.10 15.23
N LEU A 57 5.43 9.36 15.59
CA LEU A 57 4.52 9.71 16.69
C LEU A 57 3.05 9.62 16.28
N GLY A 58 2.76 9.88 15.02
CA GLY A 58 1.42 9.86 14.47
C GLY A 58 1.44 10.03 12.96
N THR A 59 0.33 9.72 12.30
CA THR A 59 0.14 9.90 10.87
C THR A 59 -1.32 10.14 10.55
N ASP A 60 -1.60 10.99 9.56
CA ASP A 60 -2.93 11.15 9.01
C ASP A 60 -2.95 10.74 7.53
N ILE A 61 -4.03 10.11 7.11
CA ILE A 61 -4.26 9.79 5.71
C ILE A 61 -5.37 10.69 5.19
N PHE A 62 -5.04 11.60 4.28
CA PHE A 62 -6.00 12.50 3.65
C PHE A 62 -6.53 11.91 2.35
N VAL A 63 -7.84 11.71 2.27
CA VAL A 63 -8.55 11.27 1.06
C VAL A 63 -9.16 12.49 0.38
N PRO A 64 -8.66 12.91 -0.80
CA PRO A 64 -9.11 14.14 -1.45
C PRO A 64 -10.46 14.01 -2.13
N PHE A 65 -11.11 15.14 -2.39
CA PHE A 65 -12.41 15.22 -3.09
C PHE A 65 -12.36 14.60 -4.50
N ASN A 66 -11.30 14.86 -5.26
CA ASN A 66 -11.17 14.41 -6.66
C ASN A 66 -10.79 12.92 -6.79
N PHE A 67 -10.75 12.18 -5.69
CA PHE A 67 -10.38 10.77 -5.67
C PHE A 67 -11.19 9.92 -6.66
N THR A 68 -12.51 10.14 -6.76
CA THR A 68 -13.37 9.38 -7.68
C THR A 68 -13.00 9.60 -9.14
N ALA A 69 -12.63 10.84 -9.53
CA ALA A 69 -12.18 11.14 -10.89
C ALA A 69 -10.84 10.47 -11.21
N ALA A 70 -9.92 10.45 -10.23
CA ALA A 70 -8.63 9.75 -10.37
C ALA A 70 -8.82 8.24 -10.55
N ILE A 71 -9.72 7.63 -9.75
CA ILE A 71 -10.08 6.20 -9.91
C ILE A 71 -10.62 5.94 -11.32
N GLN A 72 -11.57 6.74 -11.78
CA GLN A 72 -12.17 6.56 -13.09
C GLN A 72 -11.13 6.65 -14.21
N LYS A 73 -10.22 7.64 -14.13
CA LYS A 73 -9.12 7.78 -15.09
C LYS A 73 -8.22 6.54 -15.09
N LYS A 74 -7.79 6.08 -13.92
CA LYS A 74 -6.92 4.89 -13.78
C LYS A 74 -7.63 3.61 -14.25
N LEU A 75 -8.90 3.40 -13.91
CA LEU A 75 -9.70 2.28 -14.40
C LEU A 75 -9.80 2.27 -15.93
N LEU A 76 -10.12 3.42 -16.53
CA LEU A 76 -10.24 3.57 -17.97
C LEU A 76 -8.92 3.26 -18.67
N LEU A 77 -7.82 3.79 -18.19
CA LEU A 77 -6.50 3.64 -18.81
C LEU A 77 -5.96 2.21 -18.68
N THR A 78 -6.20 1.53 -17.56
CA THR A 78 -5.61 0.21 -17.30
C THR A 78 -6.49 -0.96 -17.67
N LEU A 79 -7.79 -0.90 -17.38
CA LEU A 79 -8.67 -2.05 -17.48
C LEU A 79 -9.71 -1.96 -18.61
N SER A 80 -9.85 -0.82 -19.29
CA SER A 80 -10.95 -0.67 -20.28
C SER A 80 -10.89 -1.66 -21.43
N ALA A 81 -9.71 -2.16 -21.80
CA ALA A 81 -9.57 -3.18 -22.84
C ALA A 81 -10.02 -4.57 -22.36
N ALA A 82 -9.80 -4.86 -21.08
CA ALA A 82 -10.04 -6.17 -20.47
C ALA A 82 -11.41 -6.27 -19.78
N ASP A 83 -11.89 -5.17 -19.20
CA ASP A 83 -13.06 -5.13 -18.35
C ASP A 83 -14.07 -4.08 -18.82
N PRO A 84 -15.25 -4.51 -19.30
CA PRO A 84 -16.31 -3.57 -19.71
C PRO A 84 -16.79 -2.63 -18.61
N GLU A 85 -16.73 -3.06 -17.32
CA GLU A 85 -17.11 -2.20 -16.20
C GLU A 85 -16.17 -0.99 -16.03
N ALA A 86 -14.93 -1.08 -16.52
CA ALA A 86 -13.98 0.03 -16.48
C ALA A 86 -14.29 1.16 -17.49
N ARG A 87 -15.23 0.94 -18.43
CA ARG A 87 -15.62 1.92 -19.48
C ARG A 87 -16.77 2.81 -19.06
N THR A 88 -17.29 2.66 -17.86
CA THR A 88 -18.43 3.45 -17.37
C THR A 88 -18.02 4.90 -17.14
N THR A 89 -18.95 5.82 -17.33
CA THR A 89 -18.73 7.25 -17.11
C THR A 89 -18.67 7.63 -15.62
N GLN A 90 -19.13 6.74 -14.76
CA GLN A 90 -19.06 6.90 -13.30
C GLN A 90 -18.69 5.56 -12.67
N PRO A 91 -17.71 5.53 -11.76
CA PRO A 91 -17.35 4.32 -11.05
C PRO A 91 -18.54 3.83 -10.19
N SER A 92 -18.75 2.53 -10.16
CA SER A 92 -19.71 1.90 -9.26
C SER A 92 -19.25 2.03 -7.80
N ALA A 93 -20.19 1.88 -6.85
CA ALA A 93 -19.84 1.87 -5.42
C ALA A 93 -18.79 0.81 -5.08
N ARG A 94 -18.82 -0.35 -5.75
CA ARG A 94 -17.78 -1.39 -5.60
C ARG A 94 -16.42 -0.92 -6.08
N GLN A 95 -16.32 -0.33 -7.27
CA GLN A 95 -15.06 0.17 -7.81
C GLN A 95 -14.47 1.27 -6.92
N ILE A 96 -15.32 2.14 -6.36
CA ILE A 96 -14.88 3.15 -5.38
C ILE A 96 -14.36 2.46 -4.11
N ALA A 97 -15.07 1.48 -3.58
CA ALA A 97 -14.65 0.76 -2.37
C ALA A 97 -13.33 0.01 -2.58
N ASP A 98 -13.18 -0.71 -3.69
CA ASP A 98 -11.96 -1.44 -4.04
C ASP A 98 -10.76 -0.48 -4.14
N ALA A 99 -10.94 0.65 -4.83
CA ALA A 99 -9.88 1.63 -5.00
C ALA A 99 -9.54 2.37 -3.69
N LEU A 100 -10.55 2.68 -2.85
CA LEU A 100 -10.33 3.23 -1.51
C LEU A 100 -9.53 2.25 -0.65
N THR A 101 -9.88 0.97 -0.67
CA THR A 101 -9.17 -0.07 0.08
C THR A 101 -7.70 -0.14 -0.33
N ALA A 102 -7.42 -0.21 -1.64
CA ALA A 102 -6.07 -0.24 -2.18
C ALA A 102 -5.26 1.01 -1.77
N MET A 103 -5.87 2.19 -1.92
CA MET A 103 -5.21 3.45 -1.59
C MET A 103 -4.93 3.58 -0.10
N VAL A 104 -5.92 3.27 0.75
CA VAL A 104 -5.75 3.35 2.22
C VAL A 104 -4.71 2.34 2.69
N ALA A 105 -4.73 1.10 2.18
CA ALA A 105 -3.73 0.10 2.52
C ALA A 105 -2.31 0.55 2.13
N ARG A 106 -2.14 1.14 0.95
CA ARG A 106 -0.87 1.69 0.50
C ARG A 106 -0.40 2.83 1.39
N ARG A 107 -1.29 3.80 1.70
CA ARG A 107 -0.93 4.94 2.56
C ARG A 107 -0.68 4.52 4.00
N ALA A 108 -1.40 3.52 4.50
CA ALA A 108 -1.12 2.93 5.80
C ALA A 108 0.27 2.27 5.84
N ALA A 109 0.65 1.48 4.81
CA ALA A 109 1.99 0.92 4.72
C ALA A 109 3.07 2.01 4.74
N SER A 110 2.88 3.08 3.95
CA SER A 110 3.79 4.25 3.96
C SER A 110 3.82 4.95 5.32
N ALA A 111 2.68 5.05 5.99
CA ALA A 111 2.56 5.63 7.33
C ALA A 111 3.33 4.83 8.39
N PHE A 112 3.43 3.51 8.21
CA PHE A 112 4.30 2.64 8.99
C PHE A 112 5.77 2.67 8.57
N GLY A 113 6.17 3.57 7.67
CA GLY A 113 7.55 3.71 7.22
C GLY A 113 7.97 2.71 6.14
N VAL A 114 7.04 1.94 5.58
CA VAL A 114 7.35 1.06 4.44
C VAL A 114 7.58 1.94 3.22
N MET A 115 8.83 1.92 2.73
CA MET A 115 9.21 2.71 1.56
C MET A 115 8.54 2.19 0.29
N PRO A 116 8.17 3.08 -0.66
CA PRO A 116 7.66 2.67 -1.97
C PRO A 116 8.65 1.73 -2.67
N ASN A 117 8.17 0.55 -3.05
CA ASN A 117 8.98 -0.47 -3.73
C ASN A 117 8.50 -0.69 -5.17
N TYR A 118 9.10 0.02 -6.10
CA TYR A 118 8.75 -0.03 -7.53
C TYR A 118 9.24 -1.31 -8.25
N ALA A 119 9.96 -2.19 -7.56
CA ALA A 119 10.35 -3.50 -8.08
C ALA A 119 9.34 -4.60 -7.76
N ALA A 120 8.34 -4.33 -6.91
CA ALA A 120 7.46 -5.37 -6.39
C ALA A 120 6.57 -6.02 -7.46
N SER A 121 6.18 -5.28 -8.50
CA SER A 121 5.42 -5.81 -9.65
C SER A 121 6.28 -6.75 -10.52
N SER A 122 7.60 -6.56 -10.55
CA SER A 122 8.50 -7.42 -11.33
C SER A 122 8.73 -8.80 -10.70
N ALA A 123 8.34 -8.98 -9.44
CA ALA A 123 8.53 -10.22 -8.70
C ALA A 123 7.64 -11.37 -9.21
N TYR A 124 6.53 -11.06 -9.86
CA TYR A 124 5.58 -12.07 -10.31
C TYR A 124 5.60 -12.24 -11.83
N PRO A 125 5.60 -13.51 -12.32
CA PRO A 125 5.47 -13.77 -13.75
C PRO A 125 4.13 -13.24 -14.29
N THR A 126 4.16 -12.61 -15.45
CA THR A 126 2.99 -12.02 -16.11
C THR A 126 1.83 -13.01 -16.26
N ASP A 127 2.12 -14.26 -16.65
CA ASP A 127 1.08 -15.29 -16.81
C ASP A 127 0.41 -15.66 -15.47
N SER A 128 1.15 -15.59 -14.37
CA SER A 128 0.63 -15.86 -13.03
C SER A 128 -0.41 -14.82 -12.60
N LEU A 129 -0.28 -13.58 -13.05
CA LEU A 129 -1.23 -12.50 -12.76
C LEU A 129 -2.58 -12.66 -13.48
N ARG A 130 -2.70 -13.66 -14.36
CA ARG A 130 -3.95 -14.08 -15.00
C ARG A 130 -4.55 -15.36 -14.40
N SER A 131 -3.95 -15.88 -13.35
CA SER A 131 -4.45 -17.03 -12.61
C SER A 131 -5.34 -16.60 -11.43
N PRO A 132 -6.60 -17.06 -11.38
CA PRO A 132 -7.50 -16.74 -10.25
C PRO A 132 -6.97 -17.21 -8.89
N SER A 133 -6.36 -18.38 -8.83
CA SER A 133 -5.79 -18.93 -7.60
C SER A 133 -4.55 -18.13 -7.16
N PHE A 134 -3.64 -17.86 -8.11
CA PHE A 134 -2.42 -17.11 -7.82
C PHE A 134 -2.74 -15.70 -7.33
N THR A 135 -3.59 -14.96 -8.05
CA THR A 135 -3.90 -13.56 -7.68
C THR A 135 -4.69 -13.45 -6.38
N ARG A 136 -5.47 -14.46 -6.03
CA ARG A 136 -6.17 -14.54 -4.73
C ARG A 136 -5.19 -14.74 -3.58
N GLU A 137 -4.19 -15.58 -3.77
CA GLU A 137 -3.22 -15.95 -2.74
C GLU A 137 -2.10 -14.92 -2.59
N ASN A 138 -1.60 -14.38 -3.70
CA ASN A 138 -0.37 -13.56 -3.73
C ASN A 138 -0.64 -12.06 -4.01
N GLY A 139 -1.86 -11.68 -4.40
CA GLY A 139 -2.12 -10.31 -4.86
C GLY A 139 -1.59 -10.05 -6.27
N LEU A 140 -1.36 -8.79 -6.60
CA LEU A 140 -0.89 -8.35 -7.91
C LEU A 140 0.58 -7.94 -7.93
N ALA A 141 1.16 -7.63 -6.77
CA ALA A 141 2.55 -7.27 -6.60
C ALA A 141 3.08 -7.77 -5.25
N ALA A 142 4.38 -7.86 -5.10
CA ALA A 142 5.01 -8.29 -3.85
C ALA A 142 4.93 -7.21 -2.74
N SER A 143 4.49 -6.00 -3.07
CA SER A 143 4.22 -4.92 -2.13
C SER A 143 3.02 -4.09 -2.57
N ILE A 144 2.21 -3.68 -1.62
CA ILE A 144 1.13 -2.71 -1.84
C ILE A 144 1.65 -1.30 -2.12
N THR A 145 2.92 -1.04 -1.80
CA THR A 145 3.56 0.27 -2.02
C THR A 145 4.11 0.46 -3.44
N ASP A 146 4.03 -0.54 -4.29
CA ASP A 146 4.22 -0.40 -5.74
C ASP A 146 3.03 0.38 -6.34
N ASP A 147 3.27 1.12 -7.44
CA ASP A 147 2.23 1.92 -8.11
C ASP A 147 1.24 1.09 -8.96
N VAL A 148 1.25 -0.21 -8.78
CA VAL A 148 0.28 -1.14 -9.38
C VAL A 148 -1.03 -1.10 -8.61
N PHE A 149 -1.98 -0.28 -9.05
CA PHE A 149 -3.35 -0.27 -8.51
C PHE A 149 -4.23 -1.34 -9.14
N TYR A 150 -4.00 -1.63 -10.41
CA TYR A 150 -4.83 -2.52 -11.22
C TYR A 150 -3.98 -3.53 -11.96
N ASN A 151 -4.58 -4.68 -12.29
CA ASN A 151 -3.94 -5.74 -13.06
C ASN A 151 -3.77 -5.32 -14.53
N ILE A 152 -2.59 -4.77 -14.85
CA ILE A 152 -2.26 -4.25 -16.19
C ILE A 152 -2.16 -5.32 -17.27
N VAL A 153 -2.08 -6.60 -16.89
CA VAL A 153 -2.02 -7.72 -17.85
C VAL A 153 -3.36 -8.45 -18.02
N ALA A 154 -4.41 -7.92 -17.39
CA ALA A 154 -5.74 -8.49 -17.50
C ALA A 154 -6.24 -8.57 -18.94
N GLN A 155 -7.01 -9.59 -19.24
CA GLN A 155 -7.60 -9.86 -20.55
C GLN A 155 -9.12 -9.99 -20.42
N PRO A 156 -9.88 -9.84 -21.52
CA PRO A 156 -11.32 -10.08 -21.51
C PRO A 156 -11.66 -11.45 -20.93
N GLY A 157 -12.64 -11.48 -20.01
CA GLY A 157 -13.07 -12.70 -19.32
C GLY A 157 -12.27 -13.03 -18.05
N ASP A 158 -11.23 -12.28 -17.70
CA ASP A 158 -10.45 -12.54 -16.49
C ASP A 158 -11.27 -12.27 -15.22
N ARG A 159 -12.10 -11.21 -15.22
CA ARG A 159 -13.02 -10.92 -14.10
C ARG A 159 -13.98 -12.08 -13.85
N GLU A 160 -14.61 -12.61 -14.89
CA GLU A 160 -15.58 -13.70 -14.82
C GLU A 160 -14.93 -15.00 -14.34
N ARG A 161 -13.64 -15.19 -14.64
CA ARG A 161 -12.84 -16.30 -14.12
C ARG A 161 -12.39 -16.13 -12.67
N GLY A 162 -12.61 -14.95 -12.09
CA GLY A 162 -12.22 -14.63 -10.72
C GLY A 162 -10.77 -14.20 -10.53
N VAL A 163 -10.11 -13.72 -11.60
CA VAL A 163 -8.80 -13.07 -11.50
C VAL A 163 -8.97 -11.74 -10.77
N LYS A 164 -8.09 -11.44 -9.81
CA LYS A 164 -8.07 -10.14 -9.17
C LYS A 164 -7.66 -9.05 -10.16
N LEU A 165 -8.41 -7.96 -10.17
CA LEU A 165 -8.15 -6.81 -11.02
C LEU A 165 -7.64 -5.59 -10.23
N VAL A 166 -7.67 -5.64 -8.90
CA VAL A 166 -7.29 -4.54 -8.01
C VAL A 166 -6.25 -5.04 -6.99
N ALA A 167 -5.22 -4.25 -6.74
CA ALA A 167 -4.21 -4.50 -5.72
C ALA A 167 -4.74 -4.03 -4.35
N ASP A 168 -5.26 -4.96 -3.56
CA ASP A 168 -5.96 -4.71 -2.28
C ASP A 168 -5.32 -5.43 -1.09
N ALA A 169 -4.13 -6.03 -1.26
CA ALA A 169 -3.50 -6.84 -0.25
C ALA A 169 -2.02 -6.48 -0.06
N LEU A 170 -1.56 -6.60 1.20
CA LEU A 170 -0.13 -6.53 1.53
C LEU A 170 0.61 -7.71 0.90
N GLY A 171 1.81 -7.46 0.41
CA GLY A 171 2.67 -8.47 -0.17
C GLY A 171 3.80 -8.93 0.77
N PRO A 172 4.58 -9.93 0.36
CA PRO A 172 5.71 -10.45 1.13
C PRO A 172 6.75 -9.40 1.52
N TYR A 173 7.00 -8.41 0.65
CA TYR A 173 7.88 -7.30 0.96
C TYR A 173 7.35 -6.43 2.10
N ASP A 174 6.05 -6.13 2.11
CA ASP A 174 5.44 -5.30 3.14
C ASP A 174 5.57 -5.96 4.52
N TYR A 175 5.32 -7.27 4.60
CA TYR A 175 5.51 -8.04 5.83
C TYR A 175 6.97 -8.05 6.29
N LEU A 176 7.93 -8.22 5.37
CA LEU A 176 9.35 -8.15 5.71
C LEU A 176 9.73 -6.77 6.23
N ALA A 177 9.26 -5.70 5.55
CA ALA A 177 9.57 -4.32 5.94
C ALA A 177 9.00 -3.99 7.33
N VAL A 178 7.74 -4.38 7.61
CA VAL A 178 7.13 -4.18 8.93
C VAL A 178 7.83 -5.02 9.99
N GLU A 179 8.20 -6.27 9.70
CA GLU A 179 8.96 -7.11 10.63
C GLU A 179 10.32 -6.48 10.95
N TRP A 180 11.02 -5.97 9.93
CA TRP A 180 12.28 -5.26 10.10
C TRP A 180 12.16 -4.02 10.98
N LEU A 181 11.09 -3.22 10.78
CA LEU A 181 10.92 -1.94 11.46
C LEU A 181 10.41 -2.08 12.91
N TYR A 182 9.61 -3.11 13.19
CA TYR A 182 8.81 -3.13 14.42
C TYR A 182 8.95 -4.40 15.25
N LYS A 183 9.62 -5.45 14.77
CA LYS A 183 9.78 -6.67 15.54
C LYS A 183 10.70 -6.45 16.73
N PRO A 184 10.21 -6.60 17.98
CA PRO A 184 11.07 -6.51 19.14
C PRO A 184 12.13 -7.61 19.13
N VAL A 185 13.37 -7.24 19.40
CA VAL A 185 14.48 -8.19 19.59
C VAL A 185 14.67 -8.44 21.07
N PRO A 186 14.37 -9.63 21.57
CA PRO A 186 14.49 -9.94 22.99
C PRO A 186 15.91 -9.71 23.50
N GLY A 187 16.02 -8.93 24.59
CA GLY A 187 17.31 -8.63 25.24
C GLY A 187 18.09 -7.47 24.61
N ALA A 188 17.65 -6.90 23.50
CA ALA A 188 18.23 -5.69 22.94
C ALA A 188 17.89 -4.49 23.83
N VAL A 189 18.88 -3.68 24.15
CA VAL A 189 18.77 -2.43 24.94
C VAL A 189 19.09 -1.22 24.07
N THR A 190 19.89 -1.41 23.05
CA THR A 190 20.31 -0.39 22.10
C THR A 190 20.02 -0.85 20.66
N PRO A 191 19.89 0.07 19.68
CA PRO A 191 19.77 -0.31 18.26
C PRO A 191 20.92 -1.19 17.76
N HIS A 192 22.12 -1.07 18.35
CA HIS A 192 23.26 -1.92 17.99
C HIS A 192 23.04 -3.39 18.36
N ASP A 193 22.33 -3.66 19.43
CA ASP A 193 22.02 -5.02 19.90
C ASP A 193 21.05 -5.74 18.97
N GLU A 194 20.26 -5.01 18.17
CA GLU A 194 19.31 -5.56 17.21
C GLU A 194 19.98 -6.03 15.90
N VAL A 195 21.12 -5.45 15.55
CA VAL A 195 21.81 -5.68 14.27
C VAL A 195 22.00 -7.16 13.90
N PRO A 196 22.44 -8.06 14.82
CA PRO A 196 22.61 -9.48 14.48
C PRO A 196 21.29 -10.16 14.04
N GLU A 197 20.18 -9.87 14.73
CA GLU A 197 18.87 -10.45 14.40
C GLU A 197 18.33 -9.88 13.09
N LEU A 198 18.45 -8.58 12.87
CA LEU A 198 18.04 -7.93 11.64
C LEU A 198 18.84 -8.45 10.42
N ARG A 199 20.15 -8.69 10.58
CA ARG A 199 20.96 -9.34 9.54
C ARG A 199 20.50 -10.77 9.26
N ARG A 200 20.14 -11.52 10.30
CA ARG A 200 19.62 -12.89 10.16
C ARG A 200 18.29 -12.88 9.40
N LEU A 201 17.41 -11.93 9.72
CA LEU A 201 16.14 -11.74 9.03
C LEU A 201 16.36 -11.51 7.53
N LEU A 202 17.24 -10.59 7.16
CA LEU A 202 17.54 -10.31 5.75
C LEU A 202 18.18 -11.51 5.05
N ALA A 203 19.14 -12.18 5.70
CA ALA A 203 19.79 -13.37 5.13
C ALA A 203 18.79 -14.50 4.87
N SER A 204 17.72 -14.61 5.69
CA SER A 204 16.65 -15.59 5.48
C SER A 204 15.79 -15.33 4.22
N LYS A 205 15.89 -14.13 3.64
CA LYS A 205 15.18 -13.68 2.44
C LYS A 205 16.07 -13.50 1.22
N GLU A 206 17.36 -13.79 1.38
CA GLU A 206 18.32 -13.69 0.29
C GLU A 206 17.90 -14.60 -0.89
N GLY A 207 17.87 -14.02 -2.09
CA GLY A 207 17.45 -14.73 -3.31
C GLY A 207 15.93 -14.83 -3.52
N ASP A 208 15.10 -14.38 -2.60
CA ASP A 208 13.65 -14.30 -2.83
C ASP A 208 13.31 -13.02 -3.64
N PRO A 209 12.89 -13.14 -4.90
CA PRO A 209 12.59 -11.98 -5.75
C PRO A 209 11.45 -11.12 -5.20
N ARG A 210 10.59 -11.67 -4.34
CA ARG A 210 9.48 -10.96 -3.72
C ARG A 210 9.92 -10.00 -2.62
N CYS A 211 11.16 -10.15 -2.14
CA CYS A 211 11.76 -9.29 -1.12
C CYS A 211 12.79 -8.30 -1.70
N PHE A 212 12.97 -8.29 -3.02
CA PHE A 212 13.85 -7.33 -3.69
C PHE A 212 13.25 -5.92 -3.61
N PHE A 213 14.13 -4.94 -3.37
CA PHE A 213 13.75 -3.52 -3.26
C PHE A 213 14.42 -2.69 -4.34
N ALA A 214 13.65 -1.84 -5.00
CA ALA A 214 14.16 -0.82 -5.90
C ALA A 214 13.33 0.47 -5.83
N GLN A 215 14.03 1.59 -5.92
CA GLN A 215 13.44 2.90 -6.14
C GLN A 215 13.80 3.40 -7.54
N TYR A 216 13.03 4.34 -8.10
CA TYR A 216 13.34 4.98 -9.39
C TYR A 216 14.74 5.57 -9.45
N ALA A 217 15.21 6.15 -8.34
CA ALA A 217 16.53 6.77 -8.22
C ALA A 217 17.70 5.77 -8.22
N SER A 218 17.45 4.47 -8.13
CA SER A 218 18.51 3.46 -8.01
C SER A 218 19.15 3.03 -9.33
N GLY A 219 18.72 3.59 -10.47
CA GLY A 219 19.28 3.28 -11.78
C GLY A 219 19.02 1.84 -12.23
N THR A 220 18.02 1.17 -11.67
CA THR A 220 17.61 -0.17 -12.08
C THR A 220 16.91 -0.08 -13.45
N TYR A 221 17.46 -0.79 -14.43
CA TYR A 221 16.93 -0.82 -15.79
C TYR A 221 16.04 -2.04 -16.07
N ASP A 222 15.43 -2.64 -15.06
CA ASP A 222 14.39 -3.62 -15.33
C ASP A 222 13.15 -2.89 -15.85
N PRO A 223 12.73 -3.12 -17.12
CA PRO A 223 11.61 -2.39 -17.73
C PRO A 223 10.27 -2.68 -17.04
N ARG A 224 10.23 -3.66 -16.14
CA ARG A 224 9.05 -3.99 -15.33
C ARG A 224 8.96 -3.15 -14.07
N VAL A 225 10.07 -2.54 -13.62
CA VAL A 225 10.07 -1.65 -12.45
C VAL A 225 9.25 -0.41 -12.78
N GLY A 226 8.21 -0.17 -12.02
CA GLY A 226 7.29 0.93 -12.24
C GLY A 226 6.35 0.77 -13.46
N ALA A 227 6.26 -0.44 -14.04
CA ALA A 227 5.39 -0.68 -15.21
C ALA A 227 3.90 -0.39 -14.96
N GLY A 228 3.47 -0.44 -13.71
CA GLY A 228 2.11 -0.11 -13.30
C GLY A 228 1.90 1.37 -12.97
N ASP A 229 2.94 2.16 -12.95
CA ASP A 229 2.87 3.59 -12.69
C ASP A 229 2.44 4.33 -13.95
N LEU A 230 1.23 4.83 -13.93
CA LEU A 230 0.64 5.62 -15.03
C LEU A 230 0.76 7.13 -14.77
N GLY A 231 1.54 7.52 -13.76
CA GLY A 231 1.63 8.88 -13.30
C GLY A 231 0.41 9.34 -12.51
N ASP A 232 0.57 10.45 -11.85
CA ASP A 232 -0.50 11.12 -11.08
C ASP A 232 -1.21 12.23 -11.88
N ASP A 233 -0.78 12.51 -13.12
CA ASP A 233 -1.27 13.60 -13.99
C ASP A 233 -2.53 13.26 -14.79
#